data_5d1c235e9ebfda1a74eb0ddfee7ac770
#
_entry.id   5d1c235e9ebfda1a74eb0ddfee7ac770
#
_cell.length_a   1.000
_cell.length_b   1.000
_cell.length_c   1.000
_cell.angle_alpha   90.00
_cell.angle_beta   90.00
_cell.angle_gamma   90.00
#
_symmetry.space_group_name_H-M   'P 1'
#
loop_
_entity.id
_entity.type
_entity.pdbx_description
1 polymer ?
#
loop_
_entity_poly.entity_id
_entity_poly.type
_entity_poly.pdbx_seq_one_letter_code
_entity_poly.pdbx_strand_id
1 'polypeptide(L)'
;MALIKMRPTSPGTRFVVKVDRSHLHKGGPLASLTSKKNRTGARNHSGRQTTRHIGGGHKQRYRLIDFKRDKDGIPGVVERLEYDPNRTSHLALVKYADGERRYILAPKGVKAGDEIRSGADAPIKAGNALPLRHIPVGSTVHNIELKAGKGGQLVRSAGGSAQFAAREGLYASVRLKSGEIRKIHIDCRATIGEVGNDEHNLRVFGKAGAVRWLGVRPTVRGVVMNPVDHPHGGGEGKSGQGNPHPVSPWGLQTKGKKTRQNKRTDAMILQRRKNKRI
;
A
#
# COMPACT_ATOMS: atom_id res chain seq x y z
N MET A 1 -12.34 12.00 7.48
CA MET A 1 -12.23 12.68 6.16
C MET A 1 -13.56 12.50 5.46
N ALA A 2 -13.95 13.42 4.60
CA ALA A 2 -15.26 13.34 3.94
C ALA A 2 -15.11 12.90 2.47
N LEU A 3 -16.09 12.13 1.97
CA LEU A 3 -16.21 11.81 0.55
C LEU A 3 -16.99 12.91 -0.16
N ILE A 4 -16.48 13.37 -1.29
CA ILE A 4 -17.09 14.40 -2.13
C ILE A 4 -17.69 13.71 -3.34
N LYS A 5 -19.03 13.70 -3.42
CA LYS A 5 -19.76 13.32 -4.64
C LYS A 5 -19.78 14.51 -5.58
N MET A 6 -19.37 14.30 -6.83
CA MET A 6 -19.42 15.35 -7.85
C MET A 6 -20.86 15.57 -8.35
N ARG A 7 -21.16 16.79 -8.80
CA ARG A 7 -22.44 17.10 -9.45
C ARG A 7 -22.56 16.31 -10.76
N PRO A 8 -23.74 15.73 -11.09
CA PRO A 8 -23.94 14.90 -12.29
C PRO A 8 -24.13 15.74 -13.57
N THR A 9 -23.24 16.69 -13.81
CA THR A 9 -23.33 17.63 -14.94
C THR A 9 -22.90 17.03 -16.28
N SER A 10 -22.14 15.93 -16.23
CA SER A 10 -21.70 15.21 -17.44
C SER A 10 -21.60 13.71 -17.19
N PRO A 11 -21.59 12.85 -18.24
CA PRO A 11 -21.42 11.41 -18.07
C PRO A 11 -20.16 11.05 -17.29
N GLY A 12 -19.08 11.81 -17.48
CA GLY A 12 -17.80 11.56 -16.79
C GLY A 12 -17.77 11.98 -15.33
N THR A 13 -18.67 12.84 -14.85
CA THR A 13 -18.74 13.32 -13.47
C THR A 13 -19.86 12.68 -12.66
N ARG A 14 -20.88 12.14 -13.31
CA ARG A 14 -22.09 11.56 -12.69
C ARG A 14 -21.82 10.60 -11.53
N PHE A 15 -20.86 9.72 -11.68
CA PHE A 15 -20.55 8.66 -10.69
C PHE A 15 -19.24 8.90 -9.96
N VAL A 16 -18.62 10.07 -10.11
CA VAL A 16 -17.33 10.35 -9.46
C VAL A 16 -17.52 10.60 -7.98
N VAL A 17 -16.76 9.84 -7.19
CA VAL A 17 -16.61 10.07 -5.76
C VAL A 17 -15.12 10.30 -5.47
N LYS A 18 -14.80 11.44 -4.88
CA LYS A 18 -13.43 11.82 -4.49
C LYS A 18 -13.28 11.80 -2.99
N VAL A 19 -12.06 11.53 -2.53
CA VAL A 19 -11.69 11.76 -1.13
C VAL A 19 -11.36 13.23 -0.95
N ASP A 20 -11.84 13.85 0.12
CA ASP A 20 -11.48 15.23 0.46
C ASP A 20 -9.98 15.32 0.80
N ARG A 21 -9.33 16.32 0.26
CA ARG A 21 -7.90 16.63 0.43
C ARG A 21 -7.68 18.06 0.89
N SER A 22 -8.70 18.72 1.40
CA SER A 22 -8.62 20.11 1.85
C SER A 22 -7.59 20.32 2.95
N HIS A 23 -7.41 19.30 3.80
CA HIS A 23 -6.45 19.28 4.92
C HIS A 23 -4.99 19.06 4.49
N LEU A 24 -4.74 18.73 3.23
CA LEU A 24 -3.39 18.50 2.72
C LEU A 24 -2.75 19.80 2.22
N HIS A 25 -1.43 19.87 2.34
CA HIS A 25 -0.65 20.97 1.78
C HIS A 25 -0.85 21.06 0.26
N LYS A 26 -1.15 22.26 -0.24
CA LYS A 26 -1.43 22.52 -1.65
C LYS A 26 -0.17 22.72 -2.50
N GLY A 27 0.97 22.95 -1.86
CA GLY A 27 2.26 23.17 -2.52
C GLY A 27 2.91 21.88 -3.04
N GLY A 28 4.06 22.04 -3.69
CA GLY A 28 4.86 20.90 -4.17
C GLY A 28 5.58 20.18 -3.03
N PRO A 29 6.12 18.97 -3.32
CA PRO A 29 6.94 18.23 -2.36
C PRO A 29 8.30 18.94 -2.12
N LEU A 30 8.93 18.64 -0.99
CA LEU A 30 10.28 19.10 -0.70
C LEU A 30 11.26 18.51 -1.72
N ALA A 31 11.95 19.39 -2.48
CA ALA A 31 12.78 18.99 -3.63
C ALA A 31 13.91 18.04 -3.23
N SER A 32 14.59 18.30 -2.10
CA SER A 32 15.69 17.48 -1.58
C SER A 32 15.28 16.03 -1.24
N LEU A 33 14.01 15.82 -0.90
CA LEU A 33 13.45 14.50 -0.58
C LEU A 33 12.69 13.86 -1.77
N THR A 34 12.96 14.31 -3.00
CA THR A 34 12.33 13.74 -4.20
C THR A 34 13.36 13.24 -5.19
N SER A 35 13.04 12.15 -5.86
CA SER A 35 13.83 11.61 -6.95
C SER A 35 13.00 11.45 -8.22
N LYS A 36 13.70 11.39 -9.37
CA LYS A 36 13.07 11.13 -10.66
C LYS A 36 12.51 9.71 -10.68
N LYS A 37 11.26 9.56 -11.10
CA LYS A 37 10.64 8.25 -11.35
C LYS A 37 10.55 8.01 -12.84
N ASN A 38 11.47 7.22 -13.38
CA ASN A 38 11.42 6.79 -14.77
C ASN A 38 10.31 5.76 -14.96
N ARG A 39 9.67 5.79 -16.13
CA ARG A 39 8.65 4.82 -16.53
C ARG A 39 9.23 3.92 -17.61
N THR A 40 9.20 2.63 -17.39
CA THR A 40 9.70 1.63 -18.33
C THR A 40 8.61 1.11 -19.27
N GLY A 41 7.33 1.49 -19.05
CA GLY A 41 6.19 0.91 -19.77
C GLY A 41 6.06 -0.60 -19.58
N ALA A 42 6.51 -1.10 -18.42
CA ALA A 42 6.56 -2.51 -18.07
C ALA A 42 7.49 -3.36 -18.96
N ARG A 43 8.52 -2.72 -19.53
CA ARG A 43 9.57 -3.39 -20.29
C ARG A 43 10.80 -3.64 -19.43
N ASN A 44 11.49 -4.77 -19.67
CA ASN A 44 12.75 -5.12 -19.03
C ASN A 44 13.93 -4.43 -19.73
N HIS A 45 15.16 -4.75 -19.33
CA HIS A 45 16.39 -4.21 -19.92
C HIS A 45 16.55 -4.55 -21.41
N SER A 46 16.01 -5.69 -21.87
CA SER A 46 16.03 -6.11 -23.30
C SER A 46 14.84 -5.54 -24.11
N GLY A 47 14.06 -4.60 -23.55
CA GLY A 47 12.91 -3.99 -24.22
C GLY A 47 11.66 -4.86 -24.29
N ARG A 48 11.68 -6.09 -23.79
CA ARG A 48 10.53 -7.00 -23.80
C ARG A 48 9.52 -6.63 -22.72
N GLN A 49 8.24 -6.66 -23.05
CA GLN A 49 7.17 -6.42 -22.10
C GLN A 49 7.03 -7.60 -21.14
N THR A 50 7.31 -7.36 -19.84
CA THR A 50 7.21 -8.38 -18.78
C THR A 50 5.91 -8.30 -17.98
N THR A 51 5.27 -7.13 -17.96
CA THR A 51 3.98 -6.91 -17.29
C THR A 51 3.03 -6.23 -18.26
N ARG A 52 1.88 -6.83 -18.49
CA ARG A 52 0.87 -6.27 -19.39
C ARG A 52 0.07 -5.15 -18.74
N HIS A 53 -0.61 -4.33 -19.53
CA HIS A 53 -1.56 -3.29 -19.12
C HIS A 53 -0.95 -2.17 -18.27
N ILE A 54 0.34 -1.89 -18.43
CA ILE A 54 1.03 -0.78 -17.79
C ILE A 54 1.59 0.16 -18.87
N GLY A 55 1.35 1.47 -18.70
CA GLY A 55 1.89 2.50 -19.60
C GLY A 55 1.08 3.78 -19.57
N GLY A 56 1.68 4.87 -20.05
CA GLY A 56 1.10 6.20 -20.02
C GLY A 56 0.93 6.75 -18.59
N GLY A 57 -0.08 7.56 -18.40
CA GLY A 57 -0.43 8.19 -17.12
C GLY A 57 0.40 9.45 -16.81
N HIS A 58 0.03 10.14 -15.72
CA HIS A 58 0.66 11.40 -15.32
C HIS A 58 2.09 11.19 -14.83
N LYS A 59 3.04 12.08 -15.19
CA LYS A 59 4.43 12.10 -14.70
C LYS A 59 4.45 12.22 -13.17
N GLN A 60 5.28 11.42 -12.50
CA GLN A 60 5.37 11.38 -11.04
C GLN A 60 6.81 11.56 -10.58
N ARG A 61 6.99 12.23 -9.44
CA ARG A 61 8.24 12.22 -8.68
C ARG A 61 8.11 11.23 -7.53
N TYR A 62 9.15 10.48 -7.26
CA TYR A 62 9.21 9.59 -6.11
C TYR A 62 9.59 10.40 -4.86
N ARG A 63 8.95 10.14 -3.71
CA ARG A 63 9.30 10.70 -2.41
C ARG A 63 10.15 9.70 -1.66
N LEU A 64 11.28 10.16 -1.14
CA LEU A 64 12.13 9.38 -0.25
C LEU A 64 11.47 9.33 1.13
N ILE A 65 11.11 8.14 1.57
CA ILE A 65 10.36 7.94 2.80
C ILE A 65 11.22 7.18 3.79
N ASP A 66 11.23 7.67 5.00
CA ASP A 66 11.85 7.00 6.13
C ASP A 66 10.96 5.85 6.62
N PHE A 67 11.27 4.65 6.11
CA PHE A 67 10.65 3.42 6.58
C PHE A 67 11.40 2.79 7.76
N LYS A 68 12.64 3.22 8.03
CA LYS A 68 13.45 2.68 9.10
C LYS A 68 13.11 3.31 10.44
N ARG A 69 12.82 4.62 10.43
CA ARG A 69 12.53 5.37 11.65
C ARG A 69 13.66 5.27 12.67
N ASP A 70 14.90 5.39 12.18
CA ASP A 70 16.14 5.14 12.93
C ASP A 70 16.66 6.35 13.73
N LYS A 71 15.96 7.47 13.73
CA LYS A 71 16.26 8.64 14.58
C LYS A 71 15.70 8.43 15.99
N ASP A 72 16.42 7.66 16.80
CA ASP A 72 16.01 7.39 18.16
C ASP A 72 16.29 8.58 19.10
N GLY A 73 15.39 8.83 20.03
CA GLY A 73 15.51 9.85 21.06
C GLY A 73 15.31 11.29 20.57
N ILE A 74 15.38 11.57 19.26
CA ILE A 74 15.24 12.91 18.71
C ILE A 74 13.76 13.20 18.41
N PRO A 75 13.16 14.22 19.05
CA PRO A 75 11.79 14.59 18.76
C PRO A 75 11.69 15.27 17.39
N GLY A 76 10.62 14.97 16.68
CA GLY A 76 10.28 15.60 15.41
C GLY A 76 8.86 16.16 15.45
N VAL A 77 8.65 17.29 14.79
CA VAL A 77 7.34 17.93 14.68
C VAL A 77 6.84 17.78 13.25
N VAL A 78 5.58 17.42 13.08
CA VAL A 78 4.92 17.36 11.78
C VAL A 78 4.73 18.76 11.24
N GLU A 79 5.45 19.15 10.20
CA GLU A 79 5.29 20.46 9.55
C GLU A 79 3.99 20.52 8.75
N ARG A 80 3.69 19.47 7.97
CA ARG A 80 2.52 19.41 7.08
C ARG A 80 2.22 17.99 6.60
N LEU A 81 1.01 17.80 6.12
CA LEU A 81 0.57 16.57 5.44
C LEU A 81 0.57 16.79 3.93
N GLU A 82 1.07 15.83 3.16
CA GLU A 82 1.20 15.93 1.70
C GLU A 82 0.55 14.75 0.98
N TYR A 83 0.08 15.03 -0.25
CA TYR A 83 -0.37 13.99 -1.18
C TYR A 83 0.82 13.32 -1.86
N ASP A 84 0.84 11.98 -1.91
CA ASP A 84 1.81 11.22 -2.70
C ASP A 84 1.10 10.45 -3.84
N PRO A 85 1.47 10.67 -5.11
CA PRO A 85 0.92 9.93 -6.24
C PRO A 85 1.45 8.50 -6.36
N ASN A 86 2.47 8.12 -5.59
CA ASN A 86 3.12 6.81 -5.69
C ASN A 86 2.51 5.76 -4.76
N ARG A 87 1.70 6.19 -3.80
CA ARG A 87 1.06 5.31 -2.81
C ARG A 87 -0.33 5.79 -2.45
N THR A 88 -1.08 4.95 -1.78
CA THR A 88 -2.45 5.25 -1.38
C THR A 88 -2.53 6.08 -0.10
N SER A 89 -1.54 5.96 0.80
CA SER A 89 -1.42 6.76 2.03
C SER A 89 -0.94 8.17 1.74
N HIS A 90 -1.33 9.14 2.57
CA HIS A 90 -0.70 10.45 2.62
C HIS A 90 0.65 10.37 3.34
N LEU A 91 1.44 11.43 3.22
CA LEU A 91 2.73 11.58 3.88
C LEU A 91 2.68 12.71 4.88
N ALA A 92 3.40 12.55 5.98
CA ALA A 92 3.73 13.63 6.90
C ALA A 92 5.19 14.03 6.70
N LEU A 93 5.45 15.31 6.49
CA LEU A 93 6.78 15.88 6.51
C LEU A 93 7.10 16.22 7.96
N VAL A 94 8.11 15.57 8.52
CA VAL A 94 8.55 15.73 9.90
C VAL A 94 9.87 16.50 9.90
N LYS A 95 9.94 17.58 10.69
CA LYS A 95 11.16 18.32 11.00
C LYS A 95 11.63 17.87 12.37
N TYR A 96 12.83 17.32 12.44
CA TYR A 96 13.47 16.90 13.68
C TYR A 96 14.18 18.09 14.37
N ALA A 97 14.44 17.95 15.66
CA ALA A 97 15.10 19.00 16.47
C ALA A 97 16.51 19.35 15.94
N ASP A 98 17.19 18.41 15.27
CA ASP A 98 18.49 18.61 14.62
C ASP A 98 18.39 19.32 13.25
N GLY A 99 17.21 19.75 12.83
CA GLY A 99 16.95 20.44 11.57
C GLY A 99 16.71 19.52 10.36
N GLU A 100 16.98 18.21 10.45
CA GLU A 100 16.72 17.28 9.34
C GLU A 100 15.21 17.11 9.12
N ARG A 101 14.82 17.02 7.85
CA ARG A 101 13.45 16.72 7.45
C ARG A 101 13.36 15.33 6.85
N ARG A 102 12.34 14.58 7.21
CA ARG A 102 12.04 13.28 6.62
C ARG A 102 10.55 13.12 6.33
N TYR A 103 10.23 12.40 5.25
CA TYR A 103 8.86 11.95 5.02
C TYR A 103 8.59 10.65 5.76
N ILE A 104 7.45 10.56 6.40
CA ILE A 104 6.90 9.33 6.97
C ILE A 104 5.51 9.05 6.42
N LEU A 105 5.00 7.83 6.57
CA LEU A 105 3.59 7.55 6.30
C LEU A 105 2.75 8.32 7.31
N ALA A 106 1.75 9.06 6.85
CA ALA A 106 0.87 9.83 7.73
C ALA A 106 -0.06 8.87 8.50
N PRO A 107 0.04 8.77 9.82
CA PRO A 107 -0.88 8.00 10.63
C PRO A 107 -2.25 8.67 10.68
N LYS A 108 -3.29 7.89 10.96
CA LYS A 108 -4.65 8.40 11.18
C LYS A 108 -4.68 9.28 12.42
N GLY A 109 -5.31 10.46 12.29
CA GLY A 109 -5.49 11.41 13.39
C GLY A 109 -4.32 12.36 13.63
N VAL A 110 -3.14 12.14 13.04
CA VAL A 110 -1.99 13.04 13.14
C VAL A 110 -2.22 14.30 12.30
N LYS A 111 -1.88 15.46 12.87
CA LYS A 111 -2.02 16.79 12.28
C LYS A 111 -0.68 17.51 12.23
N ALA A 112 -0.63 18.62 11.51
CA ALA A 112 0.50 19.55 11.58
C ALA A 112 0.62 20.11 13.01
N GLY A 113 1.85 20.17 13.52
CA GLY A 113 2.16 20.54 14.91
C GLY A 113 2.32 19.37 15.87
N ASP A 114 1.88 18.17 15.51
CA ASP A 114 2.03 17.00 16.38
C ASP A 114 3.49 16.56 16.49
N GLU A 115 3.88 16.19 17.70
CA GLU A 115 5.20 15.66 17.99
C GLU A 115 5.23 14.14 17.75
N ILE A 116 6.32 13.69 17.12
CA ILE A 116 6.58 12.28 16.79
C ILE A 116 7.97 11.90 17.28
N ARG A 117 8.08 10.75 17.93
CA ARG A 117 9.35 10.19 18.41
C ARG A 117 9.57 8.77 17.92
N SER A 118 10.83 8.36 17.86
CA SER A 118 11.24 6.99 17.58
C SER A 118 12.20 6.52 18.70
N GLY A 119 12.25 5.21 18.94
CA GLY A 119 13.13 4.61 19.94
C GLY A 119 12.40 3.79 20.98
N ALA A 120 13.16 3.16 21.87
CA ALA A 120 12.64 2.28 22.93
C ALA A 120 11.77 3.04 23.94
N ASP A 121 12.16 4.28 24.24
CA ASP A 121 11.54 5.14 25.26
C ASP A 121 10.44 6.06 24.68
N ALA A 122 10.09 5.90 23.41
CA ALA A 122 9.06 6.71 22.80
C ALA A 122 7.69 6.41 23.43
N PRO A 123 6.87 7.44 23.74
CA PRO A 123 5.55 7.22 24.32
C PRO A 123 4.63 6.45 23.35
N ILE A 124 3.66 5.71 23.89
CA ILE A 124 2.69 4.93 23.12
C ILE A 124 1.62 5.88 22.56
N LYS A 125 2.01 6.62 21.53
CA LYS A 125 1.17 7.60 20.82
C LYS A 125 1.18 7.29 19.32
N ALA A 126 0.06 7.55 18.63
CA ALA A 126 -0.04 7.35 17.18
C ALA A 126 1.06 8.12 16.44
N GLY A 127 1.78 7.43 15.54
CA GLY A 127 2.91 7.98 14.79
C GLY A 127 4.29 7.68 15.37
N ASN A 128 4.39 7.32 16.64
CA ASN A 128 5.66 6.93 17.25
C ASN A 128 6.08 5.53 16.82
N ALA A 129 7.37 5.34 16.62
CA ALA A 129 7.94 4.08 16.15
C ALA A 129 8.81 3.45 17.25
N LEU A 130 8.49 2.21 17.62
CA LEU A 130 9.19 1.46 18.67
C LEU A 130 9.52 0.05 18.19
N PRO A 131 10.56 -0.59 18.79
CA PRO A 131 10.71 -2.05 18.72
C PRO A 131 9.47 -2.74 19.30
N LEU A 132 9.07 -3.89 18.74
CA LEU A 132 7.87 -4.63 19.18
C LEU A 132 7.98 -5.07 20.66
N ARG A 133 9.19 -5.21 21.19
CA ARG A 133 9.41 -5.53 22.62
C ARG A 133 8.85 -4.45 23.57
N HIS A 134 8.78 -3.20 23.13
CA HIS A 134 8.32 -2.06 23.94
C HIS A 134 6.86 -1.66 23.64
N ILE A 135 6.21 -2.32 22.69
CA ILE A 135 4.81 -2.06 22.35
C ILE A 135 3.91 -2.97 23.23
N PRO A 136 2.87 -2.43 23.88
CA PRO A 136 1.89 -3.24 24.61
C PRO A 136 1.14 -4.20 23.70
N VAL A 137 0.87 -5.41 24.19
CA VAL A 137 -0.02 -6.37 23.52
C VAL A 137 -1.42 -5.76 23.39
N GLY A 138 -2.11 -6.05 22.29
CA GLY A 138 -3.40 -5.46 21.96
C GLY A 138 -3.31 -4.18 21.13
N SER A 139 -2.14 -3.52 21.07
CA SER A 139 -1.94 -2.29 20.32
C SER A 139 -2.16 -2.47 18.82
N THR A 140 -2.72 -1.44 18.20
CA THR A 140 -2.79 -1.33 16.73
C THR A 140 -1.50 -0.73 16.21
N VAL A 141 -0.91 -1.35 15.18
CA VAL A 141 0.37 -0.95 14.60
C VAL A 141 0.35 -0.97 13.08
N HIS A 142 1.24 -0.19 12.47
CA HIS A 142 1.47 -0.16 11.03
C HIS A 142 2.97 0.00 10.72
N ASN A 143 3.34 0.02 9.44
CA ASN A 143 4.73 0.15 8.98
C ASN A 143 5.69 -0.83 9.68
N ILE A 144 5.33 -2.11 9.70
CA ILE A 144 5.99 -3.14 10.49
C ILE A 144 7.18 -3.71 9.71
N GLU A 145 8.31 -3.85 10.36
CA GLU A 145 9.47 -4.54 9.83
C GLU A 145 9.28 -6.07 9.81
N LEU A 146 9.94 -6.73 8.86
CA LEU A 146 10.07 -8.20 8.83
C LEU A 146 11.45 -8.69 9.29
N LYS A 147 12.44 -7.82 9.24
CA LYS A 147 13.79 -8.01 9.77
C LYS A 147 14.20 -6.69 10.42
N ALA A 148 14.80 -6.78 11.59
CA ALA A 148 15.26 -5.61 12.32
C ALA A 148 16.22 -4.75 11.47
N GLY A 149 16.01 -3.43 11.48
CA GLY A 149 16.82 -2.45 10.76
C GLY A 149 16.61 -2.39 9.24
N LYS A 150 15.75 -3.25 8.67
CA LYS A 150 15.47 -3.23 7.22
C LYS A 150 14.49 -2.13 6.81
N GLY A 151 13.73 -1.61 7.74
CA GLY A 151 12.62 -0.69 7.49
C GLY A 151 11.28 -1.41 7.30
N GLY A 152 10.20 -0.69 7.56
CA GLY A 152 8.84 -1.23 7.51
C GLY A 152 8.45 -1.77 6.12
N GLN A 153 7.90 -2.96 6.10
CA GLN A 153 7.50 -3.68 4.87
C GLN A 153 6.02 -4.06 4.85
N LEU A 154 5.43 -4.32 6.01
CA LEU A 154 4.01 -4.68 6.14
C LEU A 154 3.17 -3.45 6.55
N VAL A 155 1.90 -3.49 6.18
CA VAL A 155 0.88 -2.52 6.64
C VAL A 155 1.27 -1.06 6.33
N ARG A 156 1.47 -0.74 5.04
CA ARG A 156 1.87 0.59 4.57
C ARG A 156 0.81 1.29 3.70
N SER A 157 -0.23 0.58 3.32
CA SER A 157 -1.31 1.12 2.47
C SER A 157 -2.31 1.93 3.29
N ALA A 158 -3.03 2.84 2.65
CA ALA A 158 -4.11 3.63 3.25
C ALA A 158 -5.10 2.76 4.03
N GLY A 159 -5.45 3.18 5.23
CA GLY A 159 -6.33 2.45 6.14
C GLY A 159 -5.77 1.09 6.59
N GLY A 160 -4.47 0.86 6.38
CA GLY A 160 -3.81 -0.35 6.83
C GLY A 160 -3.58 -0.34 8.33
N SER A 161 -3.92 -1.44 9.00
CA SER A 161 -3.67 -1.67 10.41
C SER A 161 -3.38 -3.16 10.67
N ALA A 162 -2.65 -3.44 11.70
CA ALA A 162 -2.41 -4.78 12.23
C ALA A 162 -2.51 -4.72 13.75
N GLN A 163 -3.00 -5.80 14.35
CA GLN A 163 -3.07 -5.93 15.79
C GLN A 163 -1.87 -6.71 16.32
N PHE A 164 -1.19 -6.17 17.31
CA PHE A 164 -0.18 -6.90 18.07
C PHE A 164 -0.88 -7.85 19.03
N ALA A 165 -0.96 -9.14 18.68
CA ALA A 165 -1.83 -10.09 19.36
C ALA A 165 -1.19 -10.74 20.59
N ALA A 166 0.08 -11.12 20.51
CA ALA A 166 0.80 -11.79 21.61
C ALA A 166 2.31 -11.60 21.48
N ARG A 167 3.02 -11.82 22.56
CA ARG A 167 4.50 -11.88 22.63
C ARG A 167 4.91 -13.20 23.29
N GLU A 168 5.73 -13.96 22.58
CA GLU A 168 6.23 -15.26 23.03
C GLU A 168 7.74 -15.36 22.78
N GLY A 169 8.53 -15.30 23.85
CA GLY A 169 9.99 -15.31 23.77
C GLY A 169 10.54 -14.23 22.84
N LEU A 170 11.27 -14.61 21.79
CA LEU A 170 11.89 -13.71 20.83
C LEU A 170 10.93 -13.29 19.68
N TYR A 171 9.67 -13.70 19.71
CA TYR A 171 8.74 -13.44 18.64
C TYR A 171 7.46 -12.74 19.11
N ALA A 172 6.97 -11.87 18.28
CA ALA A 172 5.68 -11.22 18.39
C ALA A 172 4.72 -11.82 17.37
N SER A 173 3.48 -12.13 17.77
CA SER A 173 2.40 -12.56 16.92
C SER A 173 1.59 -11.34 16.47
N VAL A 174 1.57 -11.08 15.17
CA VAL A 174 0.87 -9.93 14.59
C VAL A 174 -0.26 -10.41 13.67
N ARG A 175 -1.49 -10.00 13.98
CA ARG A 175 -2.68 -10.26 13.17
C ARG A 175 -2.85 -9.15 12.14
N LEU A 176 -2.77 -9.51 10.87
CA LEU A 176 -3.02 -8.60 9.75
C LEU A 176 -4.52 -8.43 9.48
N LYS A 177 -4.91 -7.34 8.80
CA LYS A 177 -6.31 -7.08 8.41
C LYS A 177 -6.93 -8.20 7.55
N SER A 178 -6.11 -9.02 6.88
CA SER A 178 -6.55 -10.21 6.14
C SER A 178 -6.95 -11.39 7.02
N GLY A 179 -6.68 -11.34 8.33
CA GLY A 179 -6.83 -12.44 9.29
C GLY A 179 -5.60 -13.36 9.36
N GLU A 180 -4.56 -13.14 8.55
CA GLU A 180 -3.29 -13.87 8.66
C GLU A 180 -2.57 -13.46 9.93
N ILE A 181 -2.08 -14.45 10.72
CA ILE A 181 -1.24 -14.21 11.90
C ILE A 181 0.19 -14.63 11.57
N ARG A 182 1.13 -13.72 11.80
CA ARG A 182 2.56 -13.93 11.52
C ARG A 182 3.41 -13.74 12.75
N LYS A 183 4.47 -14.55 12.84
CA LYS A 183 5.59 -14.34 13.77
C LYS A 183 6.53 -13.28 13.21
N ILE A 184 6.93 -12.34 14.04
CA ILE A 184 7.88 -11.27 13.71
C ILE A 184 8.83 -11.15 14.91
N HIS A 185 10.12 -10.99 14.66
CA HIS A 185 11.10 -10.85 15.74
C HIS A 185 10.82 -9.59 16.57
N ILE A 186 10.98 -9.67 17.89
CA ILE A 186 10.63 -8.56 18.82
C ILE A 186 11.47 -7.30 18.65
N ASP A 187 12.67 -7.42 18.05
CA ASP A 187 13.52 -6.27 17.74
C ASP A 187 13.11 -5.53 16.46
N CYS A 188 12.18 -6.11 15.68
CA CYS A 188 11.59 -5.41 14.54
C CYS A 188 10.78 -4.21 15.03
N ARG A 189 10.89 -3.10 14.29
CA ARG A 189 10.15 -1.86 14.60
C ARG A 189 8.76 -1.88 13.98
N ALA A 190 7.84 -1.22 14.67
CA ALA A 190 6.51 -0.90 14.15
C ALA A 190 6.13 0.52 14.59
N THR A 191 5.23 1.15 13.85
CA THR A 191 4.67 2.45 14.20
C THR A 191 3.29 2.25 14.82
N ILE A 192 3.02 2.95 15.92
CA ILE A 192 1.74 2.89 16.64
C ILE A 192 0.63 3.53 15.80
N GLY A 193 -0.56 2.93 15.84
CA GLY A 193 -1.77 3.44 15.17
C GLY A 193 -2.01 2.83 13.80
N GLU A 194 -2.93 3.40 13.06
CA GLU A 194 -3.34 3.02 11.71
C GLU A 194 -2.76 3.99 10.67
N VAL A 195 -2.61 3.53 9.43
CA VAL A 195 -2.29 4.42 8.30
C VAL A 195 -3.51 5.27 7.96
N GLY A 196 -3.33 6.56 7.78
CA GLY A 196 -4.40 7.48 7.39
C GLY A 196 -4.97 7.23 5.98
N ASN A 197 -5.96 8.06 5.58
CA ASN A 197 -6.65 7.98 4.27
C ASN A 197 -7.41 6.67 4.06
N ASP A 198 -8.05 6.16 5.10
CA ASP A 198 -8.82 4.90 5.10
C ASP A 198 -9.97 4.89 4.09
N GLU A 199 -10.53 6.04 3.74
CA GLU A 199 -11.58 6.20 2.73
C GLU A 199 -11.09 6.07 1.27
N HIS A 200 -9.78 5.87 1.06
CA HIS A 200 -9.20 5.78 -0.29
C HIS A 200 -9.89 4.72 -1.17
N ASN A 201 -10.31 3.61 -0.59
CA ASN A 201 -10.98 2.51 -1.31
C ASN A 201 -12.42 2.84 -1.73
N LEU A 202 -13.03 3.85 -1.11
CA LEU A 202 -14.39 4.30 -1.42
C LEU A 202 -14.45 5.25 -2.62
N ARG A 203 -13.30 5.60 -3.17
CA ARG A 203 -13.19 6.46 -4.34
C ARG A 203 -13.73 5.76 -5.60
N VAL A 204 -14.53 6.48 -6.38
CA VAL A 204 -15.05 6.03 -7.67
C VAL A 204 -14.51 6.94 -8.78
N PHE A 205 -13.88 6.37 -9.79
CA PHE A 205 -13.27 7.14 -10.89
C PHE A 205 -14.27 7.75 -11.85
N GLY A 206 -15.43 7.14 -12.03
CA GLY A 206 -16.53 7.62 -12.88
C GLY A 206 -16.31 7.46 -14.38
N LYS A 207 -15.07 7.37 -14.86
CA LYS A 207 -14.74 7.21 -16.29
C LYS A 207 -13.46 6.41 -16.51
N ALA A 208 -13.37 5.72 -17.64
CA ALA A 208 -12.19 4.93 -18.01
C ALA A 208 -10.91 5.77 -18.12
N GLY A 209 -11.00 7.00 -18.62
CA GLY A 209 -9.86 7.91 -18.73
C GLY A 209 -9.18 8.22 -17.40
N ALA A 210 -9.94 8.25 -16.28
CA ALA A 210 -9.35 8.46 -14.96
C ALA A 210 -8.40 7.31 -14.53
N VAL A 211 -8.69 6.09 -14.93
CA VAL A 211 -7.81 4.93 -14.73
C VAL A 211 -6.59 5.02 -15.64
N ARG A 212 -6.77 5.52 -16.88
CA ARG A 212 -5.66 5.78 -17.80
C ARG A 212 -4.65 6.78 -17.24
N TRP A 213 -5.09 7.81 -16.53
CA TRP A 213 -4.20 8.77 -15.87
C TRP A 213 -3.30 8.14 -14.81
N LEU A 214 -3.71 7.03 -14.22
CA LEU A 214 -2.88 6.27 -13.27
C LEU A 214 -1.83 5.38 -13.95
N GLY A 215 -1.87 5.27 -15.29
CA GLY A 215 -0.94 4.43 -16.05
C GLY A 215 -1.43 3.01 -16.28
N VAL A 216 -2.71 2.74 -16.03
CA VAL A 216 -3.33 1.44 -16.31
C VAL A 216 -3.90 1.46 -17.72
N ARG A 217 -3.45 0.56 -18.59
CA ARG A 217 -3.97 0.37 -19.94
C ARG A 217 -5.21 -0.53 -19.94
N PRO A 218 -6.06 -0.47 -20.97
CA PRO A 218 -7.22 -1.36 -21.09
C PRO A 218 -6.82 -2.82 -21.07
N THR A 219 -7.69 -3.66 -20.51
CA THR A 219 -7.53 -5.11 -20.47
C THR A 219 -8.60 -5.75 -21.34
N VAL A 220 -8.18 -6.63 -22.25
CA VAL A 220 -9.06 -7.45 -23.09
C VAL A 220 -9.24 -8.80 -22.42
N ARG A 221 -10.48 -9.30 -22.38
CA ARG A 221 -10.79 -10.63 -21.84
C ARG A 221 -10.29 -11.72 -22.78
N GLY A 222 -9.77 -12.82 -22.26
CA GLY A 222 -9.27 -13.93 -23.06
C GLY A 222 -10.32 -14.55 -23.99
N VAL A 223 -11.60 -14.54 -23.60
CA VAL A 223 -12.73 -15.08 -24.41
C VAL A 223 -12.95 -14.35 -25.73
N VAL A 224 -12.52 -13.08 -25.83
CA VAL A 224 -12.68 -12.26 -27.05
C VAL A 224 -11.39 -12.21 -27.89
N MET A 225 -10.41 -13.01 -27.54
CA MET A 225 -9.18 -13.17 -28.30
C MET A 225 -9.27 -14.36 -29.25
N ASN A 226 -8.31 -14.46 -30.18
CA ASN A 226 -8.13 -15.65 -31.02
C ASN A 226 -7.53 -16.82 -30.24
N PRO A 227 -7.68 -18.08 -30.71
CA PRO A 227 -7.12 -19.25 -30.04
C PRO A 227 -5.61 -19.19 -29.82
N VAL A 228 -4.86 -18.55 -30.73
CA VAL A 228 -3.41 -18.36 -30.63
C VAL A 228 -3.01 -17.44 -29.48
N ASP A 229 -3.88 -16.49 -29.09
CA ASP A 229 -3.57 -15.47 -28.11
C ASP A 229 -3.94 -15.86 -26.68
N HIS A 230 -4.94 -16.73 -26.53
CA HIS A 230 -5.43 -17.15 -25.22
C HIS A 230 -6.12 -18.50 -25.28
N PRO A 231 -5.93 -19.38 -24.26
CA PRO A 231 -6.65 -20.68 -24.17
C PRO A 231 -8.18 -20.58 -24.16
N HIS A 232 -8.75 -19.40 -23.82
CA HIS A 232 -10.19 -19.17 -23.87
C HIS A 232 -10.63 -18.54 -25.20
N GLY A 233 -9.72 -18.35 -26.15
CA GLY A 233 -10.01 -17.72 -27.44
C GLY A 233 -10.73 -18.64 -28.41
N GLY A 234 -11.30 -18.03 -29.45
CA GLY A 234 -12.03 -18.73 -30.51
C GLY A 234 -13.52 -18.80 -30.29
N GLY A 235 -14.21 -19.42 -31.26
CA GLY A 235 -15.66 -19.57 -31.32
C GLY A 235 -16.36 -18.42 -32.03
N GLU A 236 -17.64 -18.57 -32.27
CA GLU A 236 -18.50 -17.58 -32.91
C GLU A 236 -19.51 -17.01 -31.90
N GLY A 237 -19.82 -15.71 -32.03
CA GLY A 237 -20.75 -15.01 -31.18
C GLY A 237 -20.32 -14.95 -29.72
N LYS A 238 -21.21 -15.28 -28.80
CA LYS A 238 -20.95 -15.37 -27.35
C LYS A 238 -20.49 -16.77 -26.95
N SER A 239 -19.25 -17.12 -27.23
CA SER A 239 -18.68 -18.41 -26.80
C SER A 239 -18.31 -18.39 -25.30
N GLY A 240 -18.40 -19.54 -24.66
CA GLY A 240 -17.88 -19.79 -23.33
C GLY A 240 -16.36 -19.95 -23.34
N GLN A 241 -15.76 -20.15 -22.15
CA GLN A 241 -14.31 -20.32 -22.06
C GLN A 241 -13.79 -21.70 -22.55
N GLY A 242 -14.65 -22.68 -22.73
CA GLY A 242 -14.32 -24.02 -23.26
C GLY A 242 -13.48 -24.94 -22.36
N ASN A 243 -13.04 -24.46 -21.20
CA ASN A 243 -12.17 -25.19 -20.27
C ASN A 243 -12.90 -25.53 -18.96
N PRO A 244 -12.55 -26.65 -18.26
CA PRO A 244 -13.15 -27.02 -16.98
C PRO A 244 -13.03 -25.91 -15.92
N HIS A 245 -11.94 -25.12 -15.98
CA HIS A 245 -11.74 -23.96 -15.11
C HIS A 245 -11.11 -22.81 -15.86
N PRO A 246 -11.30 -21.57 -15.37
CA PRO A 246 -10.63 -20.42 -15.94
C PRO A 246 -9.10 -20.55 -15.84
N VAL A 247 -8.41 -20.29 -16.94
CA VAL A 247 -6.96 -20.36 -17.02
C VAL A 247 -6.35 -18.99 -17.38
N SER A 248 -5.07 -18.82 -17.09
CA SER A 248 -4.29 -17.66 -17.51
C SER A 248 -3.88 -17.79 -18.99
N PRO A 249 -3.33 -16.76 -19.65
CA PRO A 249 -2.77 -16.85 -21.00
C PRO A 249 -1.72 -17.94 -21.18
N TRP A 250 -1.10 -18.39 -20.09
CA TRP A 250 -0.10 -19.46 -20.05
C TRP A 250 -0.67 -20.82 -19.62
N GLY A 251 -1.98 -20.98 -19.61
CA GLY A 251 -2.66 -22.22 -19.26
C GLY A 251 -2.74 -22.55 -17.77
N LEU A 252 -2.27 -21.65 -16.89
CA LEU A 252 -2.33 -21.89 -15.45
C LEU A 252 -3.74 -21.64 -14.91
N GLN A 253 -4.25 -22.57 -14.10
CA GLN A 253 -5.52 -22.42 -13.39
C GLN A 253 -5.53 -21.16 -12.53
N THR A 254 -6.54 -20.28 -12.70
CA THR A 254 -6.62 -18.98 -12.02
C THR A 254 -7.45 -19.00 -10.73
N LYS A 255 -8.30 -19.99 -10.52
CA LYS A 255 -9.12 -20.18 -9.32
C LYS A 255 -8.74 -21.45 -8.59
N GLY A 256 -8.72 -21.41 -7.26
CA GLY A 256 -8.49 -22.56 -6.39
C GLY A 256 -7.04 -22.99 -6.19
N LYS A 257 -6.15 -22.70 -7.11
CA LYS A 257 -4.72 -23.07 -6.99
C LYS A 257 -4.00 -22.23 -5.93
N LYS A 258 -3.23 -22.88 -5.06
CA LYS A 258 -2.32 -22.23 -4.12
C LYS A 258 -1.10 -21.69 -4.88
N THR A 259 -0.99 -20.37 -5.01
CA THR A 259 0.06 -19.70 -5.82
C THR A 259 1.27 -19.24 -5.03
N ARG A 260 1.27 -19.33 -3.70
CA ARG A 260 2.41 -18.92 -2.86
C ARG A 260 3.60 -19.87 -3.10
N GLN A 261 4.72 -19.29 -3.57
CA GLN A 261 5.96 -20.04 -3.86
C GLN A 261 7.04 -19.84 -2.79
N ASN A 262 6.96 -18.77 -1.99
CA ASN A 262 7.98 -18.47 -0.98
C ASN A 262 7.83 -19.40 0.24
N LYS A 263 8.51 -20.54 0.22
CA LYS A 263 8.53 -21.54 1.31
C LYS A 263 9.34 -21.09 2.53
N ARG A 264 10.39 -20.29 2.34
CA ARG A 264 11.31 -19.88 3.41
C ARG A 264 10.64 -19.19 4.60
N THR A 265 9.53 -18.52 4.36
CA THR A 265 8.79 -17.75 5.39
C THR A 265 7.48 -18.42 5.79
N ASP A 266 7.23 -19.66 5.38
CA ASP A 266 6.03 -20.40 5.80
C ASP A 266 6.02 -20.69 7.30
N ALA A 267 7.18 -21.01 7.88
CA ALA A 267 7.34 -21.19 9.33
C ALA A 267 7.00 -19.94 10.17
N MET A 268 7.03 -18.75 9.55
CA MET A 268 6.64 -17.50 10.20
C MET A 268 5.14 -17.22 10.13
N ILE A 269 4.35 -18.07 9.49
CA ILE A 269 2.89 -17.92 9.38
C ILE A 269 2.24 -18.90 10.36
N LEU A 270 1.71 -18.38 11.48
CA LEU A 270 0.98 -19.18 12.45
C LEU A 270 -0.40 -19.58 11.94
N GLN A 271 -1.10 -18.63 11.36
CA GLN A 271 -2.44 -18.84 10.81
C GLN A 271 -2.56 -18.15 9.47
N ARG A 272 -2.98 -18.88 8.44
CA ARG A 272 -3.31 -18.31 7.14
C ARG A 272 -4.67 -17.61 7.17
N ARG A 273 -4.88 -16.66 6.24
CA ARG A 273 -6.20 -16.05 6.06
C ARG A 273 -7.26 -17.13 5.80
N LYS A 274 -8.42 -16.99 6.40
CA LYS A 274 -9.57 -17.85 6.07
C LYS A 274 -10.00 -17.51 4.64
N ASN A 275 -10.07 -18.52 3.79
CA ASN A 275 -10.74 -18.36 2.48
C ASN A 275 -12.23 -18.12 2.78
N LYS A 276 -12.75 -16.98 2.35
CA LYS A 276 -14.20 -16.86 2.24
C LYS A 276 -14.63 -17.89 1.21
N ARG A 277 -15.34 -18.92 1.63
CA ARG A 277 -16.09 -19.75 0.67
C ARG A 277 -17.09 -18.83 0.01
N ILE A 278 -16.98 -18.67 -1.30
CA ILE A 278 -17.97 -18.00 -2.15
C ILE A 278 -19.17 -18.92 -2.23
#